data_cae148b15a1425fd4c10569b84a5aacf
#
_entry.id   cae148b15a1425fd4c10569b84a5aacf
#
_cell.length_a   1.000
_cell.length_b   1.000
_cell.length_c   1.000
_cell.angle_alpha   90.00
_cell.angle_beta   90.00
_cell.angle_gamma   90.00
#
_symmetry.space_group_name_H-M   'P 1'
#
loop_
_entity.id
_entity.type
_entity.pdbx_description
1 polymer ?
#
loop_
_entity_poly.entity_id
_entity_poly.type
_entity_poly.pdbx_seq_one_letter_code
_entity_poly.pdbx_strand_id
1 'polypeptide(L)'
;MNNQFTWLHIGLGSFHRAHQAWYLHRLIASGDNRWRIAAGNIRNDAEQVVQALAAQGGRYVLETVSPEGEREYEEITSIQKLLPWQAGLQPLINEGANPQTKVIAFTVTEGGYYLNTRHRLETSNPDLQADLQGECKTIYGTLARILEKRMADNAGPLTLLNCDNVRHNGERFHDGMVEFLQLTGKQAVIDWMAANTTCPNTMVDRITPRPAADLPARIKAQTGIDDKAPVMGETFIQWVVENNFRDARPNLEAVGVEMVESVIPYEEAKIRILNASHSCIAWAGTLIGQQYIHESTLTEVIYAIADRYVTEDVIPCLGDNGIDLPTYRDVVLKRFTNPYIQDTNQRVAADGFSKIPAMIAPTLQECYQRGVRPEATAMLPALFFVFMGQWHKGTLPYQYQDGILDAQAVHEMFEAQDPVAVYARDKALFGDLANNADFLALMREKVAAVYTLIN
;
A
#
# COMPACT_ATOMS: atom_id res chain seq x y z
N MET A 1 -29.53 21.95 13.87
CA MET A 1 -28.47 21.70 12.89
C MET A 1 -27.68 20.53 13.40
N ASN A 2 -27.61 19.41 12.67
CA ASN A 2 -26.80 18.27 13.09
C ASN A 2 -25.32 18.70 13.10
N ASN A 3 -24.72 18.83 14.30
CA ASN A 3 -23.28 19.11 14.47
C ASN A 3 -22.47 17.83 14.16
N GLN A 4 -22.57 17.35 12.93
CA GLN A 4 -21.87 16.18 12.47
C GLN A 4 -20.46 16.59 12.00
N PHE A 5 -19.45 15.91 12.51
CA PHE A 5 -18.07 16.05 12.04
C PHE A 5 -17.89 15.44 10.67
N THR A 6 -16.99 15.99 9.89
CA THR A 6 -16.65 15.48 8.57
C THR A 6 -15.23 14.92 8.57
N TRP A 7 -15.11 13.72 8.03
CA TRP A 7 -13.89 13.16 7.54
C TRP A 7 -13.89 13.38 6.02
N LEU A 8 -13.05 14.30 5.54
CA LEU A 8 -12.82 14.47 4.11
C LEU A 8 -11.85 13.39 3.63
N HIS A 9 -12.23 12.61 2.61
CA HIS A 9 -11.35 11.64 1.98
C HIS A 9 -11.02 12.05 0.54
N ILE A 10 -9.73 12.13 0.23
CA ILE A 10 -9.22 12.45 -1.11
C ILE A 10 -8.67 11.15 -1.74
N GLY A 11 -9.25 10.73 -2.86
CA GLY A 11 -8.92 9.48 -3.52
C GLY A 11 -10.02 8.42 -3.35
N LEU A 12 -11.14 8.59 -4.05
CA LEU A 12 -12.32 7.74 -3.98
C LEU A 12 -12.13 6.45 -4.80
N GLY A 13 -11.08 5.69 -4.50
CA GLY A 13 -10.74 4.43 -5.13
C GLY A 13 -11.40 3.21 -4.49
N SER A 14 -11.19 2.03 -5.09
CA SER A 14 -11.71 0.76 -4.56
C SER A 14 -11.17 0.45 -3.17
N PHE A 15 -9.89 0.73 -2.93
CA PHE A 15 -9.27 0.46 -1.63
C PHE A 15 -9.94 1.27 -0.51
N HIS A 16 -10.08 2.59 -0.68
CA HIS A 16 -10.78 3.42 0.31
C HIS A 16 -12.18 2.89 0.61
N ARG A 17 -12.93 2.56 -0.44
CA ARG A 17 -14.32 2.09 -0.32
C ARG A 17 -14.43 0.72 0.34
N ALA A 18 -13.44 -0.15 0.16
CA ALA A 18 -13.37 -1.46 0.79
C ALA A 18 -12.69 -1.45 2.18
N HIS A 19 -12.06 -0.34 2.58
CA HIS A 19 -11.25 -0.28 3.81
C HIS A 19 -11.73 0.83 4.75
N GLN A 20 -11.27 2.08 4.61
CA GLN A 20 -11.57 3.16 5.56
C GLN A 20 -13.08 3.47 5.64
N ALA A 21 -13.76 3.47 4.49
CA ALA A 21 -15.20 3.73 4.45
C ALA A 21 -16.02 2.61 5.12
N TRP A 22 -15.53 1.36 5.05
CA TRP A 22 -16.13 0.24 5.76
C TRP A 22 -16.03 0.41 7.29
N TYR A 23 -14.87 0.80 7.82
CA TYR A 23 -14.72 1.04 9.26
C TYR A 23 -15.66 2.13 9.77
N LEU A 24 -15.78 3.26 9.05
CA LEU A 24 -16.71 4.30 9.46
C LEU A 24 -18.17 3.85 9.31
N HIS A 25 -18.49 3.05 8.28
CA HIS A 25 -19.82 2.44 8.16
C HIS A 25 -20.16 1.57 9.37
N ARG A 26 -19.22 0.72 9.81
CA ARG A 26 -19.39 -0.11 11.02
C ARG A 26 -19.60 0.73 12.29
N LEU A 27 -18.89 1.84 12.41
CA LEU A 27 -19.06 2.76 13.53
C LEU A 27 -20.45 3.42 13.51
N ILE A 28 -20.91 3.87 12.35
CA ILE A 28 -22.27 4.42 12.19
C ILE A 28 -23.33 3.36 12.50
N ALA A 29 -23.15 2.14 12.00
CA ALA A 29 -24.07 1.03 12.26
C ALA A 29 -24.12 0.63 13.74
N SER A 30 -23.06 0.87 14.51
CA SER A 30 -23.05 0.67 15.97
C SER A 30 -23.77 1.78 16.76
N GLY A 31 -24.25 2.83 16.07
CA GLY A 31 -25.00 3.93 16.65
C GLY A 31 -24.24 5.26 16.78
N ASP A 32 -22.97 5.33 16.43
CA ASP A 32 -22.21 6.60 16.44
C ASP A 32 -22.38 7.37 15.12
N ASN A 33 -23.39 8.23 15.08
CA ASN A 33 -23.74 9.03 13.91
C ASN A 33 -23.08 10.43 13.91
N ARG A 34 -22.08 10.65 14.74
CA ARG A 34 -21.41 11.96 14.84
C ARG A 34 -20.50 12.24 13.65
N TRP A 35 -20.17 11.24 12.87
CA TRP A 35 -19.23 11.33 11.74
C TRP A 35 -19.86 10.96 10.40
N ARG A 36 -19.34 11.57 9.34
CA ARG A 36 -19.62 11.21 7.95
C ARG A 36 -18.34 11.33 7.12
N ILE A 37 -18.29 10.64 5.98
CA ILE A 37 -17.30 10.89 4.94
C ILE A 37 -17.86 11.84 3.90
N ALA A 38 -17.07 12.89 3.58
CA ALA A 38 -17.16 13.62 2.33
C ALA A 38 -16.00 13.16 1.45
N ALA A 39 -16.23 12.79 0.20
CA ALA A 39 -15.18 12.21 -0.64
C ALA A 39 -15.11 12.88 -2.02
N GLY A 40 -13.90 12.99 -2.56
CA GLY A 40 -13.62 13.52 -3.88
C GLY A 40 -12.24 13.15 -4.38
N ASN A 41 -11.93 13.52 -5.62
CA ASN A 41 -10.67 13.22 -6.29
C ASN A 41 -9.93 14.48 -6.73
N ILE A 42 -8.60 14.42 -6.79
CA ILE A 42 -7.77 15.48 -7.38
C ILE A 42 -7.84 15.41 -8.91
N ARG A 43 -7.95 14.21 -9.48
CA ARG A 43 -8.04 13.97 -10.92
C ARG A 43 -9.48 13.62 -11.33
N ASN A 44 -9.79 13.79 -12.61
CA ASN A 44 -11.11 13.46 -13.18
C ASN A 44 -11.16 12.11 -13.90
N ASP A 45 -10.14 11.30 -13.76
CA ASP A 45 -10.01 9.97 -14.39
C ASP A 45 -11.00 8.93 -13.85
N ALA A 46 -11.56 9.16 -12.66
CA ALA A 46 -12.57 8.30 -12.03
C ALA A 46 -13.97 8.96 -11.96
N GLU A 47 -14.25 9.95 -12.77
CA GLU A 47 -15.51 10.73 -12.71
C GLU A 47 -16.75 9.86 -12.88
N GLN A 48 -16.68 8.79 -13.68
CA GLN A 48 -17.80 7.84 -13.86
C GLN A 48 -18.18 7.16 -12.54
N VAL A 49 -17.20 6.80 -11.71
CA VAL A 49 -17.43 6.21 -10.38
C VAL A 49 -18.05 7.22 -9.44
N VAL A 50 -17.56 8.47 -9.46
CA VAL A 50 -18.11 9.57 -8.64
C VAL A 50 -19.56 9.84 -9.00
N GLN A 51 -19.88 9.88 -10.31
CA GLN A 51 -21.25 10.10 -10.80
C GLN A 51 -22.18 8.94 -10.44
N ALA A 52 -21.71 7.69 -10.57
CA ALA A 52 -22.48 6.51 -10.17
C ALA A 52 -22.79 6.54 -8.68
N LEU A 53 -21.81 6.81 -7.83
CA LEU A 53 -22.00 6.95 -6.39
C LEU A 53 -22.91 8.12 -6.04
N ALA A 54 -22.79 9.26 -6.71
CA ALA A 54 -23.67 10.41 -6.50
C ALA A 54 -25.13 10.07 -6.83
N ALA A 55 -25.37 9.35 -7.93
CA ALA A 55 -26.71 8.88 -8.31
C ALA A 55 -27.30 7.89 -7.28
N GLN A 56 -26.45 7.17 -6.54
CA GLN A 56 -26.82 6.21 -5.50
C GLN A 56 -26.81 6.83 -4.08
N GLY A 57 -26.65 8.16 -3.96
CA GLY A 57 -26.58 8.85 -2.67
C GLY A 57 -25.35 8.48 -1.84
N GLY A 58 -24.25 8.12 -2.49
CA GLY A 58 -22.98 7.68 -1.85
C GLY A 58 -22.97 6.21 -1.45
N ARG A 59 -24.04 5.47 -1.64
CA ARG A 59 -24.18 4.05 -1.26
C ARG A 59 -23.57 3.14 -2.32
N TYR A 60 -23.04 2.01 -1.87
CA TYR A 60 -22.55 0.94 -2.73
C TYR A 60 -22.43 -0.35 -1.94
N VAL A 61 -22.31 -1.47 -2.62
CA VAL A 61 -22.17 -2.78 -1.98
C VAL A 61 -20.71 -3.22 -2.02
N LEU A 62 -20.21 -3.64 -0.88
CA LEU A 62 -18.95 -4.36 -0.73
C LEU A 62 -19.26 -5.86 -0.70
N GLU A 63 -18.71 -6.60 -1.67
CA GLU A 63 -18.62 -8.06 -1.59
C GLU A 63 -17.32 -8.43 -0.91
N THR A 64 -17.34 -9.26 0.12
CA THR A 64 -16.15 -9.90 0.67
C THR A 64 -16.19 -11.40 0.42
N VAL A 65 -15.02 -12.00 0.19
CA VAL A 65 -14.91 -13.44 -0.06
C VAL A 65 -13.78 -14.06 0.73
N SER A 66 -14.10 -15.15 1.46
CA SER A 66 -13.12 -15.94 2.22
C SER A 66 -12.34 -16.90 1.31
N PRO A 67 -11.20 -17.45 1.77
CA PRO A 67 -10.49 -18.52 1.04
C PRO A 67 -11.35 -19.77 0.80
N GLU A 68 -12.35 -20.00 1.63
CA GLU A 68 -13.32 -21.11 1.52
C GLU A 68 -14.46 -20.82 0.54
N GLY A 69 -14.54 -19.57 0.01
CA GLY A 69 -15.56 -19.15 -0.94
C GLY A 69 -16.85 -18.61 -0.32
N GLU A 70 -16.88 -18.41 0.98
CA GLU A 70 -17.99 -17.75 1.66
C GLU A 70 -18.02 -16.27 1.28
N ARG A 71 -19.19 -15.79 0.84
CA ARG A 71 -19.39 -14.41 0.39
C ARG A 71 -20.34 -13.68 1.28
N GLU A 72 -19.97 -12.47 1.66
CA GLU A 72 -20.82 -11.53 2.35
C GLU A 72 -21.02 -10.27 1.50
N TYR A 73 -22.19 -9.66 1.62
CA TYR A 73 -22.59 -8.46 0.88
C TYR A 73 -23.06 -7.40 1.86
N GLU A 74 -22.39 -6.29 1.92
CA GLU A 74 -22.70 -5.22 2.85
C GLU A 74 -22.90 -3.90 2.10
N GLU A 75 -24.06 -3.24 2.28
CA GLU A 75 -24.33 -1.92 1.72
C GLU A 75 -23.64 -0.86 2.57
N ILE A 76 -22.62 -0.22 2.03
CA ILE A 76 -21.83 0.81 2.70
C ILE A 76 -22.52 2.16 2.55
N THR A 77 -22.68 2.88 3.66
CA THR A 77 -23.46 4.13 3.75
C THR A 77 -22.70 5.28 4.40
N SER A 78 -21.40 5.11 4.67
CA SER A 78 -20.58 6.10 5.37
C SER A 78 -20.23 7.32 4.52
N ILE A 79 -20.19 7.18 3.18
CA ILE A 79 -19.95 8.28 2.25
C ILE A 79 -21.27 9.01 2.04
N GLN A 80 -21.46 10.14 2.73
CA GLN A 80 -22.72 10.90 2.71
C GLN A 80 -22.65 12.17 1.88
N LYS A 81 -21.44 12.53 1.40
CA LYS A 81 -21.24 13.69 0.53
C LYS A 81 -20.22 13.38 -0.54
N LEU A 82 -20.62 13.55 -1.79
CA LEU A 82 -19.73 13.44 -2.95
C LEU A 82 -19.35 14.87 -3.40
N LEU A 83 -18.06 15.06 -3.64
CA LEU A 83 -17.50 16.34 -4.09
C LEU A 83 -17.18 16.19 -5.59
N PRO A 84 -17.97 16.83 -6.49
CA PRO A 84 -17.73 16.73 -7.91
C PRO A 84 -16.39 17.36 -8.28
N TRP A 85 -15.69 16.74 -9.22
CA TRP A 85 -14.46 17.31 -9.73
C TRP A 85 -14.75 18.63 -10.50
N GLN A 86 -13.95 19.63 -10.23
CA GLN A 86 -13.95 20.91 -10.94
C GLN A 86 -12.51 21.38 -11.14
N ALA A 87 -12.24 22.08 -12.23
CA ALA A 87 -10.94 22.71 -12.40
C ALA A 87 -10.66 23.67 -11.22
N GLY A 88 -9.46 23.54 -10.63
CA GLY A 88 -9.09 24.29 -9.42
C GLY A 88 -9.63 23.71 -8.11
N LEU A 89 -10.36 22.58 -8.14
CA LEU A 89 -10.76 21.76 -6.98
C LEU A 89 -11.55 22.52 -5.89
N GLN A 90 -12.31 23.55 -6.25
CA GLN A 90 -13.01 24.41 -5.30
C GLN A 90 -13.93 23.63 -4.32
N PRO A 91 -14.70 22.60 -4.74
CA PRO A 91 -15.50 21.81 -3.80
C PRO A 91 -14.66 21.11 -2.72
N LEU A 92 -13.51 20.54 -3.11
CA LEU A 92 -12.56 19.91 -2.19
C LEU A 92 -11.95 20.91 -1.22
N ILE A 93 -11.49 22.06 -1.74
CA ILE A 93 -10.88 23.12 -0.94
C ILE A 93 -11.90 23.69 0.08
N ASN A 94 -13.13 23.92 -0.33
CA ASN A 94 -14.15 24.43 0.57
C ASN A 94 -14.53 23.43 1.66
N GLU A 95 -14.62 22.13 1.33
CA GLU A 95 -14.89 21.09 2.35
C GLU A 95 -13.70 20.93 3.31
N GLY A 96 -12.48 20.93 2.78
CA GLY A 96 -11.27 20.86 3.62
C GLY A 96 -11.13 22.05 4.56
N ALA A 97 -11.59 23.24 4.16
CA ALA A 97 -11.58 24.43 4.99
C ALA A 97 -12.82 24.58 5.90
N ASN A 98 -13.78 23.66 5.82
CA ASN A 98 -14.94 23.68 6.70
C ASN A 98 -14.53 23.41 8.16
N PRO A 99 -14.96 24.21 9.16
CA PRO A 99 -14.66 23.98 10.58
C PRO A 99 -15.11 22.62 11.12
N GLN A 100 -16.14 21.99 10.52
CA GLN A 100 -16.60 20.66 10.88
C GLN A 100 -15.70 19.54 10.32
N THR A 101 -14.84 19.83 9.37
CA THR A 101 -13.85 18.87 8.87
C THR A 101 -12.69 18.77 9.87
N LYS A 102 -12.59 17.63 10.54
CA LYS A 102 -11.59 17.36 11.60
C LYS A 102 -10.48 16.42 11.15
N VAL A 103 -10.74 15.61 10.13
CA VAL A 103 -9.80 14.70 9.53
C VAL A 103 -9.83 14.89 8.02
N ILE A 104 -8.66 15.05 7.40
CA ILE A 104 -8.47 14.92 5.96
C ILE A 104 -7.61 13.69 5.74
N ALA A 105 -8.22 12.61 5.24
CA ALA A 105 -7.52 11.40 4.88
C ALA A 105 -7.35 11.30 3.36
N PHE A 106 -6.37 10.53 2.91
CA PHE A 106 -6.16 10.35 1.49
C PHE A 106 -5.51 9.01 1.14
N THR A 107 -5.83 8.56 -0.07
CA THR A 107 -5.23 7.42 -0.76
C THR A 107 -4.86 7.85 -2.16
N VAL A 108 -3.59 8.18 -2.35
CA VAL A 108 -3.03 8.72 -3.61
C VAL A 108 -2.01 7.80 -4.26
N THR A 109 -1.80 6.62 -3.67
CA THR A 109 -0.77 5.63 -3.99
C THR A 109 0.66 6.14 -3.74
N GLU A 110 1.65 5.24 -3.75
CA GLU A 110 3.05 5.60 -3.52
C GLU A 110 3.54 6.67 -4.50
N GLY A 111 3.16 6.55 -5.79
CA GLY A 111 3.50 7.54 -6.82
C GLY A 111 2.96 8.94 -6.54
N GLY A 112 1.86 9.06 -5.79
CA GLY A 112 1.25 10.35 -5.40
C GLY A 112 2.02 11.13 -4.33
N TYR A 113 3.08 10.54 -3.77
CA TYR A 113 4.00 11.24 -2.87
C TYR A 113 5.11 11.98 -3.62
N TYR A 114 5.30 11.71 -4.91
CA TYR A 114 6.29 12.37 -5.76
C TYR A 114 7.69 12.43 -5.16
N LEU A 115 8.12 11.38 -4.46
CA LEU A 115 9.42 11.32 -3.79
C LEU A 115 10.45 10.58 -4.65
N ASN A 116 11.67 11.10 -4.67
CA ASN A 116 12.82 10.41 -5.25
C ASN A 116 13.42 9.39 -4.25
N THR A 117 14.47 8.70 -4.64
CA THR A 117 15.16 7.68 -3.83
C THR A 117 15.76 8.21 -2.51
N ARG A 118 15.89 9.54 -2.36
CA ARG A 118 16.34 10.21 -1.12
C ARG A 118 15.17 10.73 -0.28
N HIS A 119 13.95 10.31 -0.61
CA HIS A 119 12.71 10.77 0.04
C HIS A 119 12.50 12.29 -0.02
N ARG A 120 13.04 12.95 -1.06
CA ARG A 120 12.81 14.36 -1.36
C ARG A 120 11.88 14.50 -2.54
N LEU A 121 11.17 15.63 -2.63
CA LEU A 121 10.27 15.88 -3.76
C LEU A 121 11.02 15.84 -5.09
N GLU A 122 10.46 15.07 -6.03
CA GLU A 122 10.95 14.98 -7.41
C GLU A 122 10.43 16.18 -8.20
N THR A 123 11.13 17.32 -8.06
CA THR A 123 10.71 18.60 -8.63
C THR A 123 10.74 18.64 -10.16
N SER A 124 11.31 17.64 -10.82
CA SER A 124 11.27 17.50 -12.29
C SER A 124 9.93 16.92 -12.78
N ASN A 125 9.10 16.37 -11.86
CA ASN A 125 7.79 15.82 -12.23
C ASN A 125 6.85 16.93 -12.72
N PRO A 126 6.20 16.78 -13.90
CA PRO A 126 5.36 17.81 -14.48
C PRO A 126 4.17 18.25 -13.61
N ASP A 127 3.50 17.30 -12.92
CA ASP A 127 2.36 17.62 -12.06
C ASP A 127 2.82 18.46 -10.85
N LEU A 128 3.97 18.10 -10.27
CA LEU A 128 4.53 18.85 -9.15
C LEU A 128 5.00 20.24 -9.60
N GLN A 129 5.62 20.34 -10.79
CA GLN A 129 5.98 21.65 -11.37
C GLN A 129 4.77 22.55 -11.59
N ALA A 130 3.66 22.00 -12.07
CA ALA A 130 2.41 22.74 -12.23
C ALA A 130 1.90 23.29 -10.88
N ASP A 131 1.98 22.48 -9.83
CA ASP A 131 1.58 22.89 -8.48
C ASP A 131 2.51 23.95 -7.87
N LEU A 132 3.81 23.86 -8.15
CA LEU A 132 4.76 24.93 -7.77
C LEU A 132 4.45 26.28 -8.47
N GLN A 133 3.74 26.25 -9.62
CA GLN A 133 3.23 27.44 -10.31
C GLN A 133 1.81 27.81 -9.89
N GLY A 134 1.23 27.11 -8.90
CA GLY A 134 -0.07 27.44 -8.30
C GLY A 134 -1.26 26.67 -8.85
N GLU A 135 -1.05 25.56 -9.60
CA GLU A 135 -2.12 24.62 -9.95
C GLU A 135 -2.42 23.67 -8.79
N CYS A 136 -3.34 22.72 -8.98
CA CYS A 136 -3.72 21.67 -8.03
C CYS A 136 -3.79 20.33 -8.76
N LYS A 137 -2.63 19.72 -9.02
CA LYS A 137 -2.48 18.42 -9.68
C LYS A 137 -2.10 17.30 -8.73
N THR A 138 -1.50 17.67 -7.58
CA THR A 138 -0.98 16.76 -6.60
C THR A 138 -1.68 16.95 -5.25
N ILE A 139 -1.44 16.02 -4.34
CA ILE A 139 -1.92 16.15 -2.95
C ILE A 139 -1.32 17.37 -2.27
N TYR A 140 -0.07 17.74 -2.59
CA TYR A 140 0.62 18.87 -1.98
C TYR A 140 -0.01 20.21 -2.36
N GLY A 141 -0.23 20.45 -3.66
CA GLY A 141 -0.88 21.68 -4.12
C GLY A 141 -2.32 21.81 -3.62
N THR A 142 -3.04 20.68 -3.60
CA THR A 142 -4.41 20.63 -3.08
C THR A 142 -4.46 20.96 -1.58
N LEU A 143 -3.62 20.31 -0.78
CA LEU A 143 -3.60 20.57 0.67
C LEU A 143 -3.03 21.94 1.01
N ALA A 144 -2.06 22.46 0.26
CA ALA A 144 -1.59 23.83 0.44
C ALA A 144 -2.73 24.83 0.35
N ARG A 145 -3.59 24.70 -0.67
CA ARG A 145 -4.78 25.55 -0.84
C ARG A 145 -5.80 25.37 0.28
N ILE A 146 -6.03 24.16 0.73
CA ILE A 146 -6.92 23.86 1.85
C ILE A 146 -6.38 24.51 3.13
N LEU A 147 -5.11 24.34 3.45
CA LEU A 147 -4.50 24.88 4.67
C LEU A 147 -4.46 26.41 4.66
N GLU A 148 -4.13 27.04 3.51
CA GLU A 148 -4.21 28.51 3.35
C GLU A 148 -5.61 29.03 3.64
N LYS A 149 -6.62 28.39 3.03
CA LYS A 149 -8.01 28.79 3.26
C LYS A 149 -8.45 28.55 4.70
N ARG A 150 -8.08 27.42 5.31
CA ARG A 150 -8.37 27.13 6.70
C ARG A 150 -7.75 28.17 7.65
N MET A 151 -6.50 28.54 7.40
CA MET A 151 -5.81 29.59 8.15
C MET A 151 -6.54 30.94 8.01
N ALA A 152 -6.88 31.33 6.78
CA ALA A 152 -7.58 32.59 6.51
C ALA A 152 -8.99 32.64 7.13
N ASP A 153 -9.72 31.53 7.09
CA ASP A 153 -11.09 31.42 7.60
C ASP A 153 -11.13 31.11 9.12
N ASN A 154 -9.97 30.94 9.76
CA ASN A 154 -9.85 30.54 11.17
C ASN A 154 -10.66 29.27 11.49
N ALA A 155 -10.58 28.26 10.63
CA ALA A 155 -11.42 27.05 10.69
C ALA A 155 -10.94 26.02 11.73
N GLY A 156 -9.83 26.30 12.42
CA GLY A 156 -9.30 25.46 13.51
C GLY A 156 -8.45 24.29 13.07
N PRO A 157 -7.95 23.51 14.04
CA PRO A 157 -7.02 22.40 13.80
C PRO A 157 -7.65 21.21 13.09
N LEU A 158 -6.80 20.31 12.54
CA LEU A 158 -7.21 19.06 11.90
C LEU A 158 -6.08 18.03 11.89
N THR A 159 -6.43 16.79 11.59
CA THR A 159 -5.48 15.70 11.34
C THR A 159 -5.39 15.40 9.86
N LEU A 160 -4.16 15.27 9.33
CA LEU A 160 -3.86 14.82 7.98
C LEU A 160 -3.50 13.33 8.05
N LEU A 161 -4.39 12.46 7.57
CA LEU A 161 -4.32 11.01 7.79
C LEU A 161 -4.00 10.28 6.49
N ASN A 162 -2.77 9.82 6.36
CA ASN A 162 -2.34 9.03 5.22
C ASN A 162 -2.88 7.59 5.33
N CYS A 163 -3.42 7.06 4.25
CA CYS A 163 -3.94 5.70 4.20
C CYS A 163 -3.34 4.90 3.03
N ASP A 164 -2.14 5.27 2.60
CA ASP A 164 -1.41 4.60 1.54
C ASP A 164 -0.43 3.54 2.08
N ASN A 165 -0.16 2.54 1.28
CA ASN A 165 0.80 1.48 1.59
C ASN A 165 2.24 1.98 1.37
N VAL A 166 2.66 2.93 2.18
CA VAL A 166 3.99 3.56 2.16
C VAL A 166 4.57 3.52 3.57
N ARG A 167 5.81 3.08 3.70
CA ARG A 167 6.51 3.02 5.00
C ARG A 167 6.66 4.44 5.58
N HIS A 168 6.30 4.62 6.86
CA HIS A 168 6.28 5.93 7.55
C HIS A 168 5.48 6.98 6.77
N ASN A 169 4.29 6.60 6.31
CA ASN A 169 3.52 7.40 5.37
C ASN A 169 3.17 8.80 5.88
N GLY A 170 2.85 8.96 7.16
CA GLY A 170 2.56 10.26 7.79
C GLY A 170 3.79 11.17 7.84
N GLU A 171 4.94 10.65 8.27
CA GLU A 171 6.21 11.40 8.32
C GLU A 171 6.66 11.82 6.91
N ARG A 172 6.67 10.88 5.96
CA ARG A 172 7.07 11.17 4.57
C ARG A 172 6.19 12.21 3.91
N PHE A 173 4.89 12.11 4.15
CA PHE A 173 3.97 13.13 3.67
C PHE A 173 4.24 14.48 4.33
N HIS A 174 4.40 14.53 5.66
CA HIS A 174 4.68 15.75 6.39
C HIS A 174 5.93 16.46 5.85
N ASP A 175 7.02 15.72 5.69
CA ASP A 175 8.29 16.26 5.20
C ASP A 175 8.17 16.78 3.76
N GLY A 176 7.48 16.02 2.88
CA GLY A 176 7.18 16.44 1.51
C GLY A 176 6.31 17.70 1.47
N MET A 177 5.32 17.80 2.37
CA MET A 177 4.44 18.97 2.46
C MET A 177 5.20 20.21 2.93
N VAL A 178 6.06 20.09 3.93
CA VAL A 178 6.94 21.18 4.39
C VAL A 178 7.87 21.63 3.27
N GLU A 179 8.52 20.69 2.57
CA GLU A 179 9.37 21.00 1.43
C GLU A 179 8.60 21.74 0.31
N PHE A 180 7.40 21.28 -0.03
CA PHE A 180 6.55 21.94 -1.02
C PHE A 180 6.20 23.38 -0.61
N LEU A 181 5.82 23.58 0.64
CA LEU A 181 5.51 24.93 1.17
C LEU A 181 6.74 25.84 1.21
N GLN A 182 7.93 25.30 1.49
CA GLN A 182 9.19 26.06 1.40
C GLN A 182 9.49 26.49 -0.03
N LEU A 183 9.37 25.57 -0.99
CA LEU A 183 9.59 25.86 -2.42
C LEU A 183 8.61 26.89 -2.98
N THR A 184 7.43 26.98 -2.41
CA THR A 184 6.41 27.99 -2.78
C THR A 184 6.42 29.23 -1.92
N GLY A 185 7.37 29.37 -0.97
CA GLY A 185 7.53 30.55 -0.14
C GLY A 185 6.44 30.77 0.90
N LYS A 186 5.73 29.71 1.32
CA LYS A 186 4.53 29.78 2.18
C LYS A 186 4.88 29.56 3.67
N GLN A 187 5.81 30.33 4.22
CA GLN A 187 6.25 30.17 5.61
C GLN A 187 5.12 30.26 6.64
N ALA A 188 4.17 31.19 6.46
CA ALA A 188 3.03 31.32 7.38
C ALA A 188 2.15 30.05 7.43
N VAL A 189 2.04 29.31 6.31
CA VAL A 189 1.30 28.05 6.28
C VAL A 189 2.09 26.94 6.98
N ILE A 190 3.41 26.91 6.85
CA ILE A 190 4.28 25.97 7.60
C ILE A 190 4.09 26.16 9.10
N ASP A 191 4.18 27.40 9.57
CA ASP A 191 4.04 27.73 10.99
C ASP A 191 2.64 27.37 11.50
N TRP A 192 1.61 27.64 10.70
CA TRP A 192 0.24 27.28 11.02
C TRP A 192 0.06 25.77 11.07
N MET A 193 0.59 25.04 10.07
CA MET A 193 0.54 23.58 9.99
C MET A 193 1.19 22.93 11.22
N ALA A 194 2.37 23.40 11.61
CA ALA A 194 3.08 22.91 12.80
C ALA A 194 2.27 23.06 14.09
N ALA A 195 1.53 24.17 14.21
CA ALA A 195 0.71 24.47 15.40
C ALA A 195 -0.66 23.78 15.39
N ASN A 196 -1.23 23.49 14.22
CA ASN A 196 -2.64 23.11 14.07
C ASN A 196 -2.88 21.75 13.41
N THR A 197 -1.84 21.05 12.98
CA THR A 197 -2.02 19.73 12.37
C THR A 197 -1.14 18.66 13.01
N THR A 198 -1.52 17.41 12.78
CA THR A 198 -0.69 16.21 12.99
C THR A 198 -0.82 15.32 11.77
N CYS A 199 0.20 14.50 11.52
CA CYS A 199 0.26 13.53 10.43
C CYS A 199 0.58 12.13 11.00
N PRO A 200 -0.38 11.43 11.61
CA PRO A 200 -0.15 10.09 12.13
C PRO A 200 0.32 9.13 11.03
N ASN A 201 1.27 8.25 11.35
CA ASN A 201 1.53 7.12 10.50
C ASN A 201 0.39 6.10 10.61
N THR A 202 0.12 5.39 9.53
CA THR A 202 -0.87 4.31 9.50
C THR A 202 -0.34 3.09 8.76
N MET A 203 -0.81 1.91 9.15
CA MET A 203 -0.62 0.68 8.39
C MET A 203 -1.99 0.15 7.99
N VAL A 204 -2.20 -0.03 6.70
CA VAL A 204 -3.45 -0.50 6.10
C VAL A 204 -3.23 -1.84 5.43
N ASP A 205 -4.16 -2.78 5.59
CA ASP A 205 -4.08 -4.09 4.94
C ASP A 205 -5.47 -4.65 4.61
N ARG A 206 -5.72 -4.85 3.35
CA ARG A 206 -6.79 -5.63 2.76
C ARG A 206 -6.50 -5.85 1.28
N ILE A 207 -6.58 -7.07 0.79
CA ILE A 207 -6.50 -7.31 -0.65
C ILE A 207 -7.84 -6.89 -1.28
N THR A 208 -7.76 -5.88 -2.15
CA THR A 208 -8.90 -5.31 -2.86
C THR A 208 -8.60 -5.37 -4.36
N PRO A 209 -9.00 -6.43 -5.06
CA PRO A 209 -8.74 -6.59 -6.47
C PRO A 209 -9.62 -5.64 -7.31
N ARG A 210 -9.31 -5.53 -8.59
CA ARG A 210 -10.25 -4.86 -9.51
C ARG A 210 -11.57 -5.63 -9.52
N PRO A 211 -12.73 -4.93 -9.48
CA PRO A 211 -14.03 -5.57 -9.54
C PRO A 211 -14.14 -6.47 -10.77
N ALA A 212 -14.55 -7.71 -10.57
CA ALA A 212 -14.84 -8.64 -11.66
C ALA A 212 -16.02 -8.13 -12.50
N ALA A 213 -16.02 -8.42 -13.80
CA ALA A 213 -17.05 -7.92 -14.71
C ALA A 213 -18.47 -8.37 -14.34
N ASP A 214 -18.61 -9.53 -13.71
CA ASP A 214 -19.89 -10.09 -13.24
C ASP A 214 -20.30 -9.63 -11.83
N LEU A 215 -19.47 -8.87 -11.12
CA LEU A 215 -19.75 -8.42 -9.74
C LEU A 215 -21.08 -7.69 -9.62
N PRO A 216 -21.46 -6.72 -10.49
CA PRO A 216 -22.77 -6.05 -10.38
C PRO A 216 -23.94 -7.02 -10.53
N ALA A 217 -23.82 -8.02 -11.41
CA ALA A 217 -24.86 -9.03 -11.61
C ALA A 217 -25.01 -9.95 -10.40
N ARG A 218 -23.89 -10.37 -9.78
CA ARG A 218 -23.92 -11.17 -8.53
C ARG A 218 -24.56 -10.39 -7.40
N ILE A 219 -24.17 -9.13 -7.19
CA ILE A 219 -24.75 -8.27 -6.15
C ILE A 219 -26.25 -8.15 -6.35
N LYS A 220 -26.70 -7.84 -7.57
CA LYS A 220 -28.12 -7.71 -7.88
C LYS A 220 -28.90 -9.02 -7.59
N ALA A 221 -28.32 -10.16 -7.94
CA ALA A 221 -28.93 -11.46 -7.69
C ALA A 221 -29.06 -11.79 -6.19
N GLN A 222 -28.08 -11.39 -5.37
CA GLN A 222 -28.03 -11.70 -3.95
C GLN A 222 -28.75 -10.68 -3.07
N THR A 223 -28.69 -9.39 -3.42
CA THR A 223 -29.18 -8.28 -2.57
C THR A 223 -30.38 -7.56 -3.16
N GLY A 224 -30.67 -7.73 -4.45
CA GLY A 224 -31.66 -6.92 -5.18
C GLY A 224 -31.19 -5.52 -5.56
N ILE A 225 -30.00 -5.09 -5.15
CA ILE A 225 -29.45 -3.76 -5.39
C ILE A 225 -28.77 -3.72 -6.76
N ASP A 226 -29.16 -2.75 -7.61
CA ASP A 226 -28.55 -2.48 -8.92
C ASP A 226 -27.41 -1.48 -8.75
N ASP A 227 -26.27 -1.94 -8.19
CA ASP A 227 -25.12 -1.11 -7.88
C ASP A 227 -24.23 -0.89 -9.12
N LYS A 228 -23.95 0.37 -9.44
CA LYS A 228 -23.12 0.79 -10.58
C LYS A 228 -21.65 1.05 -10.18
N ALA A 229 -21.34 1.03 -8.91
CA ALA A 229 -19.99 1.25 -8.38
C ALA A 229 -19.62 0.27 -7.27
N PRO A 230 -19.88 -1.04 -7.41
CA PRO A 230 -19.58 -2.00 -6.37
C PRO A 230 -18.06 -2.16 -6.19
N VAL A 231 -17.68 -2.69 -5.03
CA VAL A 231 -16.31 -3.08 -4.74
C VAL A 231 -16.26 -4.49 -4.18
N MET A 232 -15.11 -5.15 -4.31
CA MET A 232 -14.86 -6.45 -3.68
C MET A 232 -13.54 -6.46 -2.94
N GLY A 233 -13.45 -7.31 -1.93
CA GLY A 233 -12.24 -7.53 -1.14
C GLY A 233 -12.24 -8.90 -0.49
N GLU A 234 -11.11 -9.24 0.11
CA GLU A 234 -11.03 -10.39 1.01
C GLU A 234 -11.75 -10.11 2.33
N THR A 235 -12.04 -11.17 3.10
CA THR A 235 -12.65 -11.03 4.43
C THR A 235 -11.68 -10.40 5.45
N PHE A 236 -10.37 -10.65 5.31
CA PHE A 236 -9.37 -10.03 6.18
C PHE A 236 -9.33 -8.52 5.99
N ILE A 237 -9.26 -7.79 7.09
CA ILE A 237 -9.04 -6.35 7.12
C ILE A 237 -8.24 -5.99 8.37
N GLN A 238 -7.26 -5.10 8.22
CA GLN A 238 -6.51 -4.54 9.35
C GLN A 238 -6.20 -3.07 9.09
N TRP A 239 -6.36 -2.26 10.13
CA TRP A 239 -5.94 -0.87 10.14
C TRP A 239 -5.31 -0.54 11.48
N VAL A 240 -4.07 -0.11 11.43
CA VAL A 240 -3.30 0.34 12.60
C VAL A 240 -3.00 1.82 12.42
N VAL A 241 -3.25 2.63 13.44
CA VAL A 241 -3.16 4.08 13.37
C VAL A 241 -2.45 4.60 14.62
N GLU A 242 -1.46 5.46 14.44
CA GLU A 242 -0.88 6.18 15.58
C GLU A 242 -1.90 7.12 16.22
N ASN A 243 -2.07 7.01 17.54
CA ASN A 243 -3.04 7.80 18.28
C ASN A 243 -2.55 9.24 18.51
N ASN A 244 -2.22 9.92 17.43
CA ASN A 244 -1.72 11.29 17.42
C ASN A 244 -2.64 12.19 16.57
N PHE A 245 -3.88 12.34 17.01
CA PHE A 245 -4.85 13.23 16.36
C PHE A 245 -4.82 14.63 16.96
N ARG A 246 -4.93 15.64 16.11
CA ARG A 246 -4.85 17.04 16.54
C ARG A 246 -6.15 17.58 17.11
N ASP A 247 -7.29 17.03 16.70
CA ASP A 247 -8.62 17.45 17.13
C ASP A 247 -9.52 16.20 17.29
N ALA A 248 -10.83 16.37 17.29
CA ALA A 248 -11.78 15.26 17.37
C ALA A 248 -11.51 14.21 16.30
N ARG A 249 -11.64 12.95 16.68
CA ARG A 249 -11.56 11.79 15.80
C ARG A 249 -12.73 10.84 16.02
N PRO A 250 -13.09 10.02 15.02
CA PRO A 250 -14.04 8.92 15.22
C PRO A 250 -13.47 7.87 16.18
N ASN A 251 -14.34 7.22 16.95
CA ASN A 251 -13.98 6.16 17.88
C ASN A 251 -13.76 4.83 17.13
N LEU A 252 -12.72 4.78 16.28
CA LEU A 252 -12.45 3.68 15.36
C LEU A 252 -12.04 2.39 16.08
N GLU A 253 -11.49 2.47 17.27
CA GLU A 253 -11.16 1.31 18.10
C GLU A 253 -12.40 0.48 18.48
N ALA A 254 -13.57 1.10 18.56
CA ALA A 254 -14.83 0.39 18.80
C ALA A 254 -15.23 -0.56 17.66
N VAL A 255 -14.61 -0.39 16.49
CA VAL A 255 -14.89 -1.22 15.30
C VAL A 255 -13.65 -1.96 14.80
N GLY A 256 -12.60 -2.08 15.63
CA GLY A 256 -11.47 -2.95 15.39
C GLY A 256 -10.24 -2.28 14.77
N VAL A 257 -10.20 -0.94 14.69
CA VAL A 257 -8.95 -0.24 14.34
C VAL A 257 -8.01 -0.26 15.54
N GLU A 258 -6.76 -0.63 15.31
CA GLU A 258 -5.74 -0.67 16.34
C GLU A 258 -5.12 0.73 16.51
N MET A 259 -5.43 1.40 17.64
CA MET A 259 -4.87 2.70 17.98
C MET A 259 -3.61 2.49 18.83
N VAL A 260 -2.45 2.87 18.29
CA VAL A 260 -1.14 2.54 18.86
C VAL A 260 -0.27 3.80 19.08
N GLU A 261 0.82 3.66 19.85
CA GLU A 261 1.84 4.71 19.97
C GLU A 261 2.74 4.77 18.73
N SER A 262 3.04 3.62 18.12
CA SER A 262 3.86 3.52 16.91
C SER A 262 3.37 2.38 16.01
N VAL A 263 3.26 2.66 14.71
CA VAL A 263 2.92 1.64 13.70
C VAL A 263 4.14 0.82 13.24
N ILE A 264 5.36 1.22 13.59
CA ILE A 264 6.60 0.61 13.09
C ILE A 264 6.62 -0.93 13.24
N PRO A 265 6.27 -1.52 14.40
CA PRO A 265 6.25 -2.98 14.54
C PRO A 265 5.31 -3.67 13.53
N TYR A 266 4.15 -3.07 13.28
CA TYR A 266 3.14 -3.58 12.35
C TYR A 266 3.58 -3.42 10.89
N GLU A 267 4.18 -2.29 10.54
CA GLU A 267 4.77 -2.06 9.21
C GLU A 267 5.86 -3.09 8.90
N GLU A 268 6.81 -3.28 9.82
CA GLU A 268 7.90 -4.23 9.64
C GLU A 268 7.38 -5.67 9.52
N ALA A 269 6.43 -6.08 10.35
CA ALA A 269 5.79 -7.38 10.25
C ALA A 269 5.11 -7.55 8.88
N LYS A 270 4.31 -6.58 8.45
CA LYS A 270 3.63 -6.63 7.15
C LYS A 270 4.61 -6.67 5.98
N ILE A 271 5.61 -5.80 5.97
CA ILE A 271 6.56 -5.70 4.86
C ILE A 271 7.38 -6.98 4.72
N ARG A 272 7.93 -7.48 5.84
CA ARG A 272 8.81 -8.64 5.82
C ARG A 272 8.05 -9.97 5.75
N ILE A 273 6.87 -10.08 6.38
CA ILE A 273 6.09 -11.32 6.35
C ILE A 273 5.17 -11.35 5.12
N LEU A 274 4.29 -10.35 4.95
CA LEU A 274 3.31 -10.38 3.87
C LEU A 274 3.94 -10.03 2.52
N ASN A 275 4.52 -8.84 2.40
CA ASN A 275 4.92 -8.32 1.08
C ASN A 275 6.08 -9.11 0.48
N ALA A 276 7.08 -9.48 1.29
CA ALA A 276 8.23 -10.26 0.82
C ALA A 276 7.84 -11.70 0.46
N SER A 277 7.02 -12.37 1.28
CA SER A 277 6.50 -13.71 0.96
C SER A 277 5.64 -13.71 -0.30
N HIS A 278 4.82 -12.67 -0.48
CA HIS A 278 4.00 -12.50 -1.68
C HIS A 278 4.86 -12.45 -2.95
N SER A 279 5.93 -11.64 -2.92
CA SER A 279 6.89 -11.55 -4.03
C SER A 279 7.62 -12.87 -4.28
N CYS A 280 8.05 -13.55 -3.22
CA CYS A 280 8.65 -14.89 -3.28
C CYS A 280 7.74 -15.88 -4.03
N ILE A 281 6.47 -15.96 -3.60
CA ILE A 281 5.46 -16.86 -4.18
C ILE A 281 5.23 -16.52 -5.66
N ALA A 282 5.18 -15.24 -6.01
CA ALA A 282 4.97 -14.79 -7.39
C ALA A 282 6.13 -15.15 -8.32
N TRP A 283 7.37 -14.94 -7.88
CA TRP A 283 8.56 -15.31 -8.66
C TRP A 283 8.65 -16.82 -8.82
N ALA A 284 8.51 -17.58 -7.72
CA ALA A 284 8.56 -19.04 -7.74
C ALA A 284 7.45 -19.64 -8.60
N GLY A 285 6.20 -19.16 -8.44
CA GLY A 285 5.04 -19.62 -9.20
C GLY A 285 5.20 -19.35 -10.71
N THR A 286 5.71 -18.19 -11.09
CA THR A 286 6.01 -17.88 -12.50
C THR A 286 7.03 -18.86 -13.09
N LEU A 287 8.09 -19.15 -12.32
CA LEU A 287 9.17 -20.05 -12.76
C LEU A 287 8.69 -21.47 -13.03
N ILE A 288 7.62 -21.93 -12.38
CA ILE A 288 7.01 -23.26 -12.62
C ILE A 288 5.74 -23.19 -13.47
N GLY A 289 5.46 -22.03 -14.10
CA GLY A 289 4.39 -21.88 -15.09
C GLY A 289 3.00 -21.65 -14.52
N GLN A 290 2.87 -21.25 -13.25
CA GLN A 290 1.59 -20.90 -12.65
C GLN A 290 1.23 -19.44 -12.92
N GLN A 291 -0.08 -19.16 -12.97
CA GLN A 291 -0.61 -17.84 -13.27
C GLN A 291 -1.00 -17.04 -12.03
N TYR A 292 -1.56 -17.70 -11.03
CA TYR A 292 -2.16 -17.05 -9.87
C TYR A 292 -1.40 -17.34 -8.57
N ILE A 293 -1.47 -16.38 -7.64
CA ILE A 293 -0.85 -16.50 -6.32
C ILE A 293 -1.38 -17.70 -5.54
N HIS A 294 -2.69 -17.95 -5.59
CA HIS A 294 -3.27 -19.09 -4.87
C HIS A 294 -2.78 -20.45 -5.40
N GLU A 295 -2.61 -20.60 -6.70
CA GLU A 295 -2.02 -21.82 -7.29
C GLU A 295 -0.59 -22.01 -6.83
N SER A 296 0.20 -20.93 -6.88
CA SER A 296 1.58 -20.91 -6.42
C SER A 296 1.70 -21.25 -4.94
N THR A 297 0.84 -20.66 -4.11
CA THR A 297 0.84 -20.88 -2.65
C THR A 297 0.44 -22.32 -2.29
N LEU A 298 -0.48 -22.93 -3.03
CA LEU A 298 -0.91 -24.32 -2.81
C LEU A 298 0.13 -25.35 -3.29
N THR A 299 1.18 -24.92 -3.96
CA THR A 299 2.30 -25.79 -4.34
C THR A 299 3.22 -25.99 -3.12
N GLU A 300 3.30 -27.22 -2.63
CA GLU A 300 3.97 -27.58 -1.37
C GLU A 300 5.38 -26.99 -1.23
N VAL A 301 6.19 -27.08 -2.29
CA VAL A 301 7.58 -26.59 -2.24
C VAL A 301 7.62 -25.05 -2.16
N ILE A 302 6.71 -24.32 -2.82
CA ILE A 302 6.65 -22.86 -2.77
C ILE A 302 6.16 -22.42 -1.38
N TYR A 303 5.11 -23.07 -0.88
CA TYR A 303 4.64 -22.84 0.49
C TYR A 303 5.76 -23.01 1.49
N ALA A 304 6.51 -24.12 1.41
CA ALA A 304 7.62 -24.40 2.31
C ALA A 304 8.74 -23.35 2.24
N ILE A 305 9.04 -22.79 1.07
CA ILE A 305 10.03 -21.71 0.93
C ILE A 305 9.54 -20.45 1.66
N ALA A 306 8.29 -20.05 1.45
CA ALA A 306 7.72 -18.87 2.08
C ALA A 306 7.59 -19.04 3.61
N ASP A 307 7.12 -20.19 4.09
CA ASP A 307 6.99 -20.50 5.50
C ASP A 307 8.34 -20.51 6.21
N ARG A 308 9.36 -21.18 5.63
CA ARG A 308 10.71 -21.23 6.20
C ARG A 308 11.35 -19.86 6.26
N TYR A 309 11.20 -19.05 5.20
CA TYR A 309 11.67 -17.67 5.18
C TYR A 309 11.16 -16.89 6.39
N VAL A 310 9.86 -16.94 6.63
CA VAL A 310 9.27 -16.21 7.76
C VAL A 310 9.67 -16.80 9.09
N THR A 311 9.61 -18.13 9.24
CA THR A 311 9.80 -18.84 10.51
C THR A 311 11.27 -18.84 10.94
N GLU A 312 12.20 -19.14 10.03
CA GLU A 312 13.60 -19.33 10.35
C GLU A 312 14.38 -18.01 10.47
N ASP A 313 14.03 -16.99 9.67
CA ASP A 313 14.81 -15.77 9.58
C ASP A 313 14.02 -14.51 10.03
N VAL A 314 12.78 -14.27 9.51
CA VAL A 314 12.06 -13.02 9.78
C VAL A 314 11.62 -12.91 11.23
N ILE A 315 10.93 -13.94 11.75
CA ILE A 315 10.42 -13.93 13.14
C ILE A 315 11.56 -13.73 14.14
N PRO A 316 12.69 -14.46 14.04
CA PRO A 316 13.83 -14.20 14.92
C PRO A 316 14.43 -12.80 14.80
N CYS A 317 14.44 -12.20 13.58
CA CYS A 317 14.94 -10.84 13.38
C CYS A 317 14.02 -9.79 14.00
N LEU A 318 12.70 -9.91 13.81
CA LEU A 318 11.72 -8.99 14.38
C LEU A 318 11.64 -9.10 15.92
N GLY A 319 11.95 -10.27 16.48
CA GLY A 319 11.96 -10.51 17.92
C GLY A 319 10.59 -10.30 18.58
N ASP A 320 10.60 -10.04 19.88
CA ASP A 320 9.38 -9.71 20.63
C ASP A 320 9.03 -8.23 20.42
N ASN A 321 8.09 -7.98 19.54
CA ASN A 321 7.61 -6.65 19.16
C ASN A 321 6.14 -6.41 19.54
N GLY A 322 5.56 -7.28 20.38
CA GLY A 322 4.18 -7.19 20.84
C GLY A 322 3.15 -7.78 19.86
N ILE A 323 3.58 -8.35 18.72
CA ILE A 323 2.70 -8.99 17.73
C ILE A 323 2.92 -10.51 17.80
N ASP A 324 1.85 -11.29 17.75
CA ASP A 324 1.94 -12.75 17.57
C ASP A 324 2.33 -13.07 16.13
N LEU A 325 3.64 -12.99 15.85
CA LEU A 325 4.20 -13.17 14.52
C LEU A 325 3.94 -14.56 13.92
N PRO A 326 4.00 -15.69 14.69
CA PRO A 326 3.62 -17.01 14.18
C PRO A 326 2.15 -17.05 13.71
N THR A 327 1.21 -16.54 14.49
CA THR A 327 -0.19 -16.46 14.08
C THR A 327 -0.37 -15.54 12.88
N TYR A 328 0.32 -14.40 12.84
CA TYR A 328 0.27 -13.49 11.70
C TYR A 328 0.79 -14.15 10.41
N ARG A 329 1.91 -14.91 10.46
CA ARG A 329 2.40 -15.73 9.34
C ARG A 329 1.31 -16.67 8.81
N ASP A 330 0.67 -17.43 9.69
CA ASP A 330 -0.35 -18.41 9.30
C ASP A 330 -1.55 -17.74 8.62
N VAL A 331 -2.00 -16.60 9.15
CA VAL A 331 -3.04 -15.78 8.54
C VAL A 331 -2.63 -15.30 7.16
N VAL A 332 -1.42 -14.78 7.00
CA VAL A 332 -0.90 -14.26 5.72
C VAL A 332 -0.84 -15.37 4.67
N LEU A 333 -0.22 -16.52 4.99
CA LEU A 333 -0.10 -17.61 4.04
C LEU A 333 -1.47 -18.19 3.66
N LYS A 334 -2.41 -18.25 4.61
CA LYS A 334 -3.79 -18.69 4.32
C LYS A 334 -4.50 -17.70 3.37
N ARG A 335 -4.34 -16.39 3.56
CA ARG A 335 -4.93 -15.37 2.66
C ARG A 335 -4.48 -15.58 1.21
N PHE A 336 -3.21 -15.93 0.98
CA PHE A 336 -2.66 -16.16 -0.35
C PHE A 336 -3.27 -17.40 -1.05
N THR A 337 -3.87 -18.32 -0.33
CA THR A 337 -4.57 -19.48 -0.93
C THR A 337 -5.95 -19.16 -1.48
N ASN A 338 -6.44 -17.90 -1.36
CA ASN A 338 -7.78 -17.52 -1.78
C ASN A 338 -7.93 -17.49 -3.32
N PRO A 339 -8.64 -18.45 -3.94
CA PRO A 339 -8.77 -18.52 -5.39
C PRO A 339 -9.74 -17.47 -5.97
N TYR A 340 -10.56 -16.89 -5.12
CA TYR A 340 -11.61 -15.96 -5.55
C TYR A 340 -11.11 -14.52 -5.73
N ILE A 341 -9.96 -14.21 -5.15
CA ILE A 341 -9.29 -12.92 -5.32
C ILE A 341 -8.64 -12.81 -6.70
N GLN A 342 -8.22 -13.95 -7.29
CA GLN A 342 -7.58 -14.05 -8.61
C GLN A 342 -6.38 -13.12 -8.78
N ASP A 343 -5.57 -13.01 -7.73
CA ASP A 343 -4.35 -12.22 -7.78
C ASP A 343 -3.28 -12.91 -8.64
N THR A 344 -2.71 -12.18 -9.61
CA THR A 344 -1.81 -12.77 -10.58
C THR A 344 -0.35 -12.67 -10.15
N ASN A 345 0.43 -13.72 -10.48
CA ASN A 345 1.89 -13.67 -10.31
C ASN A 345 2.50 -12.48 -11.06
N GLN A 346 1.99 -12.15 -12.26
CA GLN A 346 2.44 -10.99 -13.04
C GLN A 346 2.38 -9.68 -12.23
N ARG A 347 1.24 -9.39 -11.59
CA ARG A 347 1.06 -8.17 -10.80
C ARG A 347 1.99 -8.12 -9.61
N VAL A 348 2.14 -9.25 -8.92
CA VAL A 348 2.91 -9.31 -7.67
C VAL A 348 4.42 -9.41 -7.92
N ALA A 349 4.85 -10.02 -9.03
CA ALA A 349 6.28 -10.12 -9.38
C ALA A 349 6.92 -8.79 -9.79
N ALA A 350 6.12 -7.76 -10.12
CA ALA A 350 6.60 -6.44 -10.54
C ALA A 350 7.48 -5.77 -9.48
N ASP A 351 8.29 -4.80 -9.91
CA ASP A 351 9.12 -3.93 -9.07
C ASP A 351 10.11 -4.67 -8.16
N GLY A 352 10.71 -5.76 -8.64
CA GLY A 352 11.63 -6.58 -7.86
C GLY A 352 12.90 -5.85 -7.44
N PHE A 353 13.41 -4.94 -8.28
CA PHE A 353 14.61 -4.16 -7.96
C PHE A 353 14.41 -3.17 -6.80
N SER A 354 13.20 -2.66 -6.60
CA SER A 354 12.87 -1.87 -5.41
C SER A 354 12.47 -2.73 -4.21
N LYS A 355 11.84 -3.88 -4.44
CA LYS A 355 11.37 -4.77 -3.37
C LYS A 355 12.50 -5.47 -2.62
N ILE A 356 13.57 -5.91 -3.32
CA ILE A 356 14.70 -6.57 -2.66
C ILE A 356 15.33 -5.67 -1.60
N PRO A 357 15.79 -4.45 -1.89
CA PRO A 357 16.41 -3.61 -0.86
C PRO A 357 15.44 -3.16 0.21
N ALA A 358 14.16 -2.96 -0.12
CA ALA A 358 13.18 -2.46 0.82
C ALA A 358 12.59 -3.53 1.76
N MET A 359 12.45 -4.78 1.30
CA MET A 359 11.68 -5.82 2.01
C MET A 359 12.51 -7.03 2.42
N ILE A 360 13.54 -7.39 1.66
CA ILE A 360 14.30 -8.65 1.81
C ILE A 360 15.70 -8.41 2.39
N ALA A 361 16.44 -7.45 1.83
CA ALA A 361 17.80 -7.16 2.25
C ALA A 361 17.95 -6.82 3.75
N PRO A 362 16.98 -6.12 4.40
CA PRO A 362 17.05 -5.89 5.84
C PRO A 362 17.13 -7.18 6.66
N THR A 363 16.35 -8.20 6.31
CA THR A 363 16.41 -9.51 7.00
C THR A 363 17.75 -10.22 6.77
N LEU A 364 18.28 -10.19 5.53
CA LEU A 364 19.62 -10.72 5.23
C LEU A 364 20.69 -10.06 6.11
N GLN A 365 20.68 -8.73 6.17
CA GLN A 365 21.66 -7.94 6.92
C GLN A 365 21.57 -8.23 8.43
N GLU A 366 20.38 -8.26 8.99
CA GLU A 366 20.14 -8.52 10.41
C GLU A 366 20.56 -9.94 10.80
N CYS A 367 20.29 -10.95 9.97
CA CYS A 367 20.77 -12.30 10.20
C CYS A 367 22.30 -12.33 10.31
N TYR A 368 23.02 -11.72 9.38
CA TYR A 368 24.50 -11.66 9.46
C TYR A 368 24.99 -10.87 10.66
N GLN A 369 24.35 -9.78 11.04
CA GLN A 369 24.68 -9.02 12.25
C GLN A 369 24.50 -9.85 13.52
N ARG A 370 23.57 -10.79 13.52
CA ARG A 370 23.31 -11.74 14.61
C ARG A 370 24.20 -12.99 14.55
N GLY A 371 25.09 -13.07 13.55
CA GLY A 371 25.95 -14.24 13.35
C GLY A 371 25.22 -15.46 12.79
N VAL A 372 24.05 -15.28 12.18
CA VAL A 372 23.24 -16.32 11.56
C VAL A 372 23.34 -16.22 10.05
N ARG A 373 23.59 -17.34 9.37
CA ARG A 373 23.60 -17.39 7.91
C ARG A 373 22.13 -17.47 7.42
N PRO A 374 21.64 -16.53 6.61
CA PRO A 374 20.22 -16.41 6.24
C PRO A 374 19.83 -17.40 5.14
N GLU A 375 19.86 -18.68 5.44
CA GLU A 375 19.63 -19.76 4.47
C GLU A 375 18.24 -19.70 3.81
N ALA A 376 17.21 -19.36 4.58
CA ALA A 376 15.85 -19.28 4.09
C ALA A 376 15.61 -17.98 3.30
N THR A 377 16.07 -16.84 3.83
CA THR A 377 15.89 -15.54 3.16
C THR A 377 16.60 -15.45 1.83
N ALA A 378 17.80 -16.06 1.71
CA ALA A 378 18.58 -16.01 0.47
C ALA A 378 17.91 -16.71 -0.73
N MET A 379 16.90 -17.57 -0.47
CA MET A 379 16.07 -18.14 -1.55
C MET A 379 15.29 -17.07 -2.31
N LEU A 380 14.86 -16.00 -1.66
CA LEU A 380 14.02 -14.98 -2.27
C LEU A 380 14.76 -14.21 -3.39
N PRO A 381 15.94 -13.60 -3.12
CA PRO A 381 16.72 -12.97 -4.19
C PRO A 381 17.26 -13.98 -5.22
N ALA A 382 17.47 -15.25 -4.85
CA ALA A 382 17.84 -16.29 -5.81
C ALA A 382 16.69 -16.60 -6.79
N LEU A 383 15.45 -16.68 -6.31
CA LEU A 383 14.26 -16.81 -7.16
C LEU A 383 14.14 -15.61 -8.11
N PHE A 384 14.34 -14.40 -7.61
CA PHE A 384 14.31 -13.20 -8.45
C PHE A 384 15.42 -13.20 -9.50
N PHE A 385 16.64 -13.60 -9.14
CA PHE A 385 17.73 -13.75 -10.11
C PHE A 385 17.37 -14.69 -11.26
N VAL A 386 16.84 -15.88 -10.95
CA VAL A 386 16.44 -16.87 -11.99
C VAL A 386 15.25 -16.35 -12.80
N PHE A 387 14.30 -15.67 -12.16
CA PHE A 387 13.18 -14.99 -12.82
C PHE A 387 13.69 -13.95 -13.82
N MET A 388 14.64 -13.09 -13.44
CA MET A 388 15.26 -12.11 -14.34
C MET A 388 16.10 -12.78 -15.44
N GLY A 389 16.64 -13.98 -15.20
CA GLY A 389 17.28 -14.80 -16.22
C GLY A 389 16.30 -15.26 -17.31
N GLN A 390 15.05 -15.57 -16.95
CA GLN A 390 13.99 -15.84 -17.93
C GLN A 390 13.56 -14.55 -18.66
N TRP A 391 13.49 -13.43 -17.96
CA TRP A 391 13.25 -12.12 -18.59
C TRP A 391 14.33 -11.79 -19.64
N HIS A 392 15.61 -11.93 -19.28
CA HIS A 392 16.74 -11.71 -20.19
C HIS A 392 16.66 -12.57 -21.46
N LYS A 393 16.21 -13.83 -21.33
CA LYS A 393 16.01 -14.76 -22.45
C LYS A 393 14.72 -14.53 -23.24
N GLY A 394 13.85 -13.63 -22.80
CA GLY A 394 12.54 -13.40 -23.40
C GLY A 394 11.56 -14.58 -23.21
N THR A 395 11.72 -15.39 -22.18
CA THR A 395 10.92 -16.59 -21.92
C THR A 395 9.89 -16.44 -20.80
N LEU A 396 9.78 -15.25 -20.17
CA LEU A 396 8.69 -15.00 -19.23
C LEU A 396 7.33 -15.08 -19.93
N PRO A 397 6.29 -15.64 -19.26
CA PRO A 397 4.96 -15.78 -19.83
C PRO A 397 4.19 -14.46 -19.97
N TYR A 398 4.74 -13.35 -19.50
CA TYR A 398 4.14 -12.02 -19.53
C TYR A 398 5.21 -10.92 -19.60
N GLN A 399 4.77 -9.69 -19.86
CA GLN A 399 5.64 -8.52 -19.82
C GLN A 399 5.92 -8.13 -18.35
N TYR A 400 7.18 -8.17 -17.96
CA TYR A 400 7.63 -7.70 -16.66
C TYR A 400 7.61 -6.18 -16.58
N GLN A 401 7.17 -5.64 -15.45
CA GLN A 401 7.13 -4.21 -15.15
C GLN A 401 7.95 -3.92 -13.91
N ASP A 402 8.82 -2.90 -14.01
CA ASP A 402 9.62 -2.43 -12.87
C ASP A 402 10.01 -0.97 -13.14
N GLY A 403 9.66 -0.10 -12.19
CA GLY A 403 9.82 1.36 -12.35
C GLY A 403 11.27 1.83 -12.39
N ILE A 404 12.22 1.00 -11.90
CA ILE A 404 13.65 1.35 -11.84
C ILE A 404 14.56 0.37 -12.60
N LEU A 405 13.97 -0.49 -13.43
CA LEU A 405 14.71 -1.45 -14.23
C LEU A 405 15.68 -0.76 -15.21
N ASP A 406 16.96 -1.01 -15.04
CA ASP A 406 17.97 -0.76 -16.07
C ASP A 406 18.14 -2.02 -16.93
N ALA A 407 17.41 -2.07 -18.04
CA ALA A 407 17.40 -3.24 -18.94
C ALA A 407 18.80 -3.57 -19.49
N GLN A 408 19.61 -2.55 -19.81
CA GLN A 408 20.97 -2.74 -20.32
C GLN A 408 21.86 -3.36 -19.26
N ALA A 409 21.87 -2.82 -18.05
CA ALA A 409 22.68 -3.34 -16.95
C ALA A 409 22.32 -4.80 -16.62
N VAL A 410 21.04 -5.15 -16.66
CA VAL A 410 20.60 -6.55 -16.43
C VAL A 410 21.04 -7.49 -17.55
N HIS A 411 20.97 -7.07 -18.83
CA HIS A 411 21.50 -7.88 -19.92
C HIS A 411 23.01 -8.09 -19.79
N GLU A 412 23.78 -7.03 -19.52
CA GLU A 412 25.23 -7.10 -19.28
C GLU A 412 25.58 -8.03 -18.10
N MET A 413 24.79 -8.00 -17.04
CA MET A 413 24.94 -8.90 -15.88
C MET A 413 24.83 -10.37 -16.30
N PHE A 414 23.84 -10.74 -17.10
CA PHE A 414 23.63 -12.12 -17.53
C PHE A 414 24.62 -12.59 -18.62
N GLU A 415 25.25 -11.67 -19.35
CA GLU A 415 26.33 -11.94 -20.32
C GLU A 415 27.72 -12.02 -19.66
N ALA A 416 27.85 -11.64 -18.39
CA ALA A 416 29.12 -11.72 -17.67
C ALA A 416 29.58 -13.16 -17.45
N GLN A 417 30.89 -13.35 -17.23
CA GLN A 417 31.46 -14.66 -16.94
C GLN A 417 30.86 -15.33 -15.69
N ASP A 418 30.49 -14.53 -14.69
CA ASP A 418 29.87 -14.99 -13.44
C ASP A 418 28.68 -14.07 -13.10
N PRO A 419 27.49 -14.28 -13.68
CA PRO A 419 26.32 -13.45 -13.45
C PRO A 419 25.89 -13.39 -11.98
N VAL A 420 26.02 -14.51 -11.25
CA VAL A 420 25.64 -14.55 -9.84
C VAL A 420 26.55 -13.65 -8.99
N ALA A 421 27.85 -13.61 -9.31
CA ALA A 421 28.76 -12.70 -8.62
C ALA A 421 28.46 -11.23 -8.91
N VAL A 422 28.10 -10.88 -10.15
CA VAL A 422 27.68 -9.51 -10.50
C VAL A 422 26.44 -9.12 -9.70
N TYR A 423 25.42 -9.98 -9.70
CA TYR A 423 24.18 -9.76 -8.96
C TYR A 423 24.40 -9.62 -7.45
N ALA A 424 25.10 -10.58 -6.83
CA ALA A 424 25.30 -10.58 -5.38
C ALA A 424 26.17 -9.38 -4.90
N ARG A 425 26.96 -8.78 -5.79
CA ARG A 425 27.78 -7.58 -5.51
C ARG A 425 27.11 -6.27 -5.83
N ASP A 426 25.82 -6.30 -6.19
CA ASP A 426 25.07 -5.07 -6.43
C ASP A 426 24.76 -4.38 -5.10
N LYS A 427 25.42 -3.23 -4.87
CA LYS A 427 25.23 -2.44 -3.65
C LYS A 427 23.86 -1.78 -3.55
N ALA A 428 23.21 -1.51 -4.68
CA ALA A 428 21.88 -0.95 -4.68
C ALA A 428 20.86 -1.97 -4.14
N LEU A 429 21.08 -3.27 -4.39
CA LEU A 429 20.22 -4.34 -3.91
C LEU A 429 20.56 -4.79 -2.48
N PHE A 430 21.87 -4.95 -2.18
CA PHE A 430 22.29 -5.68 -0.96
C PHE A 430 23.11 -4.85 0.03
N GLY A 431 23.38 -3.57 -0.30
CA GLY A 431 24.16 -2.70 0.59
C GLY A 431 25.55 -3.26 0.89
N ASP A 432 25.89 -3.35 2.18
CA ASP A 432 27.21 -3.84 2.63
C ASP A 432 27.41 -5.34 2.37
N LEU A 433 26.36 -6.13 2.24
CA LEU A 433 26.45 -7.56 1.90
C LEU A 433 27.08 -7.79 0.52
N ALA A 434 27.07 -6.80 -0.36
CA ALA A 434 27.72 -6.86 -1.67
C ALA A 434 29.23 -7.16 -1.59
N ASN A 435 29.87 -6.89 -0.45
CA ASN A 435 31.28 -7.19 -0.19
C ASN A 435 31.50 -8.45 0.63
N ASN A 436 30.42 -9.16 1.03
CA ASN A 436 30.51 -10.34 1.89
C ASN A 436 30.74 -11.61 1.06
N ALA A 437 31.87 -12.28 1.27
CA ALA A 437 32.22 -13.49 0.53
C ALA A 437 31.31 -14.69 0.86
N ASP A 438 30.83 -14.81 2.11
CA ASP A 438 29.89 -15.87 2.48
C ASP A 438 28.51 -15.63 1.85
N PHE A 439 28.06 -14.36 1.77
CA PHE A 439 26.82 -14.03 1.05
C PHE A 439 26.90 -14.41 -0.43
N LEU A 440 28.03 -14.14 -1.10
CA LEU A 440 28.23 -14.57 -2.48
C LEU A 440 28.18 -16.09 -2.62
N ALA A 441 28.83 -16.83 -1.71
CA ALA A 441 28.78 -18.30 -1.70
C ALA A 441 27.35 -18.81 -1.49
N LEU A 442 26.62 -18.21 -0.52
CA LEU A 442 25.23 -18.53 -0.26
C LEU A 442 24.33 -18.28 -1.48
N MET A 443 24.51 -17.15 -2.17
CA MET A 443 23.73 -16.85 -3.39
C MET A 443 23.96 -17.87 -4.49
N ARG A 444 25.20 -18.35 -4.68
CA ARG A 444 25.49 -19.42 -5.66
C ARG A 444 24.79 -20.72 -5.29
N GLU A 445 24.81 -21.11 -4.02
CA GLU A 445 24.11 -22.29 -3.51
C GLU A 445 22.59 -22.18 -3.77
N LYS A 446 21.99 -21.04 -3.45
CA LYS A 446 20.54 -20.83 -3.58
C LYS A 446 20.11 -20.73 -5.06
N VAL A 447 20.86 -20.05 -5.90
CA VAL A 447 20.57 -20.02 -7.36
C VAL A 447 20.63 -21.43 -7.95
N ALA A 448 21.64 -22.25 -7.57
CA ALA A 448 21.70 -23.66 -8.00
C ALA A 448 20.47 -24.47 -7.51
N ALA A 449 20.04 -24.24 -6.25
CA ALA A 449 18.84 -24.86 -5.69
C ALA A 449 17.57 -24.47 -6.46
N VAL A 450 17.42 -23.19 -6.87
CA VAL A 450 16.29 -22.75 -7.68
C VAL A 450 16.29 -23.45 -9.05
N TYR A 451 17.43 -23.57 -9.72
CA TYR A 451 17.49 -24.31 -10.99
C TYR A 451 17.12 -25.79 -10.83
N THR A 452 17.45 -26.41 -9.68
CA THR A 452 17.01 -27.78 -9.38
C THR A 452 15.51 -27.89 -9.17
N LEU A 453 14.91 -26.83 -8.60
CA LEU A 453 13.47 -26.79 -8.33
C LEU A 453 12.62 -26.69 -9.62
N ILE A 454 13.12 -26.00 -10.65
CA ILE A 454 12.35 -25.69 -11.88
C ILE A 454 12.61 -26.68 -13.01
N ASN A 455 13.59 -27.59 -12.87
CA ASN A 455 13.91 -28.64 -13.84
C ASN A 455 13.32 -29.99 -13.42
#